data_22fc88a8358a98a11c3e970cf67a2585
#
_entry.id   22fc88a8358a98a11c3e970cf67a2585
#
_cell.length_a   1.000
_cell.length_b   1.000
_cell.length_c   1.000
_cell.angle_alpha   90.00
_cell.angle_beta   90.00
_cell.angle_gamma   90.00
#
_symmetry.space_group_name_H-M   'P 1'
#
loop_
_entity.id
_entity.type
_entity.pdbx_description
1 polymer ?
#
loop_
_entity_poly.entity_id
_entity_poly.type
_entity_poly.pdbx_seq_one_letter_code
_entity_poly.pdbx_strand_id
1 'polypeptide(L)'
;DGARRQFDQSNKSTTWTKLQEKAMSLLLSAKSTKAFDVADEPVSMRERYGNNTNGMSLLLARRMVEAGVPFITVFWLGDDKLNKKCKSGGGWDTHGNNFNCLKDDLLPSFDRGFSALIEDLSQRNLLDSTLLMVTSEMGRKPKVGDPRSGGVNGAGRDHWTG
;
A
#
# COMPACT_ATOMS: atom_id res chain seq x y z
N ASP A 1 -35.50 -12.75 12.22
CA ASP A 1 -35.15 -14.07 11.62
C ASP A 1 -35.81 -14.35 10.26
N GLY A 2 -37.01 -13.79 9.96
CA GLY A 2 -37.70 -13.98 8.67
C GLY A 2 -36.97 -13.31 7.50
N ALA A 3 -36.50 -12.10 7.65
CA ALA A 3 -35.80 -11.36 6.60
C ALA A 3 -34.43 -12.01 6.23
N ARG A 4 -33.77 -12.60 7.21
CA ARG A 4 -32.53 -13.35 6.99
C ARG A 4 -32.75 -14.62 6.20
N ARG A 5 -33.86 -15.35 6.49
CA ARG A 5 -34.23 -16.56 5.74
C ARG A 5 -34.68 -16.26 4.31
N GLN A 6 -35.35 -15.13 4.06
CA GLN A 6 -35.68 -14.68 2.70
C GLN A 6 -34.45 -14.27 1.90
N PHE A 7 -33.47 -13.63 2.54
CA PHE A 7 -32.20 -13.27 1.92
C PHE A 7 -31.37 -14.53 1.60
N ASP A 8 -31.40 -15.52 2.48
CA ASP A 8 -30.71 -16.80 2.31
C ASP A 8 -31.33 -17.69 1.22
N GLN A 9 -32.55 -17.42 0.79
CA GLN A 9 -33.26 -18.16 -0.29
C GLN A 9 -33.06 -17.57 -1.69
N SER A 10 -32.39 -16.41 -1.81
CA SER A 10 -32.09 -15.81 -3.13
C SER A 10 -30.81 -16.36 -3.73
N ASN A 11 -30.72 -16.45 -5.07
CA ASN A 11 -29.48 -16.83 -5.78
C ASN A 11 -28.26 -15.96 -5.42
N LYS A 12 -28.50 -14.75 -4.90
CA LYS A 12 -27.47 -13.84 -4.38
C LYS A 12 -26.86 -14.33 -3.05
N SER A 13 -27.68 -14.99 -2.22
CA SER A 13 -27.25 -15.54 -0.95
C SER A 13 -26.27 -16.71 -1.14
N THR A 14 -26.53 -17.61 -2.07
CA THR A 14 -25.65 -18.75 -2.35
C THR A 14 -24.28 -18.30 -2.91
N THR A 15 -24.26 -17.25 -3.73
CA THR A 15 -23.01 -16.66 -4.23
C THR A 15 -22.23 -15.98 -3.11
N TRP A 16 -22.93 -15.26 -2.22
CA TRP A 16 -22.32 -14.61 -1.06
C TRP A 16 -21.72 -15.64 -0.09
N THR A 17 -22.44 -16.71 0.20
CA THR A 17 -21.95 -17.80 1.06
C THR A 17 -20.70 -18.46 0.48
N LYS A 18 -20.67 -18.75 -0.83
CA LYS A 18 -19.49 -19.30 -1.51
C LYS A 18 -18.27 -18.35 -1.45
N LEU A 19 -18.49 -17.04 -1.57
CA LEU A 19 -17.42 -16.06 -1.43
C LEU A 19 -16.88 -15.99 0.00
N GLN A 20 -17.76 -16.08 1.01
CA GLN A 20 -17.37 -16.15 2.41
C GLN A 20 -16.58 -17.42 2.72
N GLU A 21 -17.04 -18.58 2.26
CA GLU A 21 -16.32 -19.86 2.39
C GLU A 21 -14.95 -19.79 1.75
N LYS A 22 -14.85 -19.22 0.55
CA LYS A 22 -13.57 -19.02 -0.14
C LYS A 22 -12.65 -18.08 0.63
N ALA A 23 -13.18 -16.98 1.16
CA ALA A 23 -12.41 -16.04 1.99
C ALA A 23 -11.89 -16.70 3.26
N MET A 24 -12.74 -17.44 3.96
CA MET A 24 -12.35 -18.20 5.17
C MET A 24 -11.34 -19.28 4.85
N SER A 25 -11.52 -20.01 3.76
CA SER A 25 -10.56 -21.03 3.30
C SER A 25 -9.18 -20.42 3.00
N LEU A 26 -9.14 -19.24 2.37
CA LEU A 26 -7.90 -18.51 2.15
C LEU A 26 -7.24 -18.08 3.46
N LEU A 27 -8.00 -17.48 4.37
CA LEU A 27 -7.50 -17.02 5.68
C LEU A 27 -6.96 -18.17 6.54
N LEU A 28 -7.60 -19.33 6.48
CA LEU A 28 -7.23 -20.51 7.27
C LEU A 28 -6.20 -21.40 6.56
N SER A 29 -5.82 -21.08 5.33
CA SER A 29 -4.84 -21.88 4.60
C SER A 29 -3.45 -21.73 5.21
N ALA A 30 -2.71 -22.84 5.29
CA ALA A 30 -1.32 -22.82 5.72
C ALA A 30 -0.44 -21.89 4.89
N LYS A 31 -0.76 -21.71 3.60
CA LYS A 31 -0.07 -20.78 2.69
C LYS A 31 -0.27 -19.33 3.12
N SER A 32 -1.52 -18.94 3.44
CA SER A 32 -1.81 -17.57 3.87
C SER A 32 -1.17 -17.28 5.22
N THR A 33 -1.26 -18.22 6.17
CA THR A 33 -0.61 -18.07 7.48
C THR A 33 0.89 -17.89 7.33
N LYS A 34 1.53 -18.70 6.50
CA LYS A 34 2.97 -18.60 6.23
C LYS A 34 3.33 -17.31 5.47
N ALA A 35 2.43 -16.75 4.68
CA ALA A 35 2.67 -15.50 3.97
C ALA A 35 2.93 -14.32 4.92
N PHE A 36 2.34 -14.32 6.11
CA PHE A 36 2.54 -13.25 7.10
C PHE A 36 3.92 -13.28 7.77
N ASP A 37 4.64 -14.38 7.70
CA ASP A 37 5.98 -14.46 8.30
C ASP A 37 7.05 -13.95 7.31
N VAL A 38 7.19 -12.63 7.24
CA VAL A 38 8.21 -11.98 6.40
C VAL A 38 9.64 -12.21 6.93
N ALA A 39 9.79 -12.70 8.16
CA ALA A 39 11.09 -13.03 8.73
C ALA A 39 11.71 -14.27 8.07
N ASP A 40 10.86 -15.15 7.49
CA ASP A 40 11.30 -16.30 6.68
C ASP A 40 12.04 -15.91 5.39
N GLU A 41 11.89 -14.68 4.93
CA GLU A 41 12.58 -14.22 3.73
C GLU A 41 14.07 -13.97 4.00
N PRO A 42 14.95 -14.26 3.04
CA PRO A 42 16.36 -13.96 3.14
C PRO A 42 16.64 -12.51 3.53
N VAL A 43 17.67 -12.27 4.32
CA VAL A 43 18.07 -10.91 4.72
C VAL A 43 18.27 -10.02 3.48
N SER A 44 18.94 -10.53 2.45
CA SER A 44 19.16 -9.81 1.19
C SER A 44 17.87 -9.36 0.51
N MET A 45 16.82 -10.20 0.55
CA MET A 45 15.50 -9.84 0.00
C MET A 45 14.86 -8.72 0.82
N ARG A 46 14.87 -8.82 2.15
CA ARG A 46 14.34 -7.78 3.04
C ARG A 46 15.08 -6.45 2.86
N GLU A 47 16.39 -6.50 2.71
CA GLU A 47 17.23 -5.32 2.41
C GLU A 47 16.90 -4.75 1.04
N ARG A 48 16.67 -5.58 0.03
CA ARG A 48 16.31 -5.13 -1.31
C ARG A 48 15.01 -4.31 -1.28
N TYR A 49 14.01 -4.74 -0.52
CA TYR A 49 12.77 -3.98 -0.30
C TYR A 49 12.94 -2.74 0.59
N GLY A 50 14.04 -2.63 1.35
CA GLY A 50 14.38 -1.47 2.17
C GLY A 50 14.39 -1.72 3.67
N ASN A 51 13.98 -2.91 4.14
CA ASN A 51 13.98 -3.34 5.57
C ASN A 51 13.38 -2.28 6.52
N ASN A 52 12.32 -1.61 6.08
CA ASN A 52 11.51 -0.65 6.82
C ASN A 52 10.03 -1.01 6.70
N THR A 53 9.17 -0.36 7.46
CA THR A 53 7.73 -0.69 7.51
C THR A 53 7.10 -0.75 6.11
N ASN A 54 7.36 0.23 5.25
CA ASN A 54 6.77 0.29 3.91
C ASN A 54 7.33 -0.80 2.99
N GLY A 55 8.64 -1.01 3.01
CA GLY A 55 9.29 -2.09 2.26
C GLY A 55 8.81 -3.47 2.69
N MET A 56 8.69 -3.69 4.00
CA MET A 56 8.17 -4.97 4.52
C MET A 56 6.68 -5.16 4.19
N SER A 57 5.89 -4.10 4.12
CA SER A 57 4.49 -4.18 3.69
C SER A 57 4.38 -4.58 2.21
N LEU A 58 5.26 -4.08 1.34
CA LEU A 58 5.32 -4.50 -0.06
C LEU A 58 5.80 -5.95 -0.20
N LEU A 59 6.79 -6.37 0.58
CA LEU A 59 7.24 -7.76 0.63
C LEU A 59 6.13 -8.70 1.10
N LEU A 60 5.38 -8.32 2.13
CA LEU A 60 4.20 -9.05 2.59
C LEU A 60 3.15 -9.14 1.47
N ALA A 61 2.88 -8.04 0.76
CA ALA A 61 1.94 -8.05 -0.36
C ALA A 61 2.35 -9.05 -1.45
N ARG A 62 3.62 -9.13 -1.83
CA ARG A 62 4.13 -10.14 -2.77
C ARG A 62 3.86 -11.55 -2.25
N ARG A 63 4.14 -11.83 -0.97
CA ARG A 63 3.88 -13.14 -0.35
C ARG A 63 2.40 -13.49 -0.36
N MET A 64 1.53 -12.52 -0.15
CA MET A 64 0.07 -12.70 -0.22
C MET A 64 -0.39 -12.97 -1.66
N VAL A 65 0.21 -12.33 -2.68
CA VAL A 65 -0.03 -12.68 -4.10
C VAL A 65 0.34 -14.13 -4.37
N GLU A 66 1.51 -14.60 -3.92
CA GLU A 66 1.92 -16.00 -4.04
C GLU A 66 0.96 -16.97 -3.32
N ALA A 67 0.38 -16.55 -2.21
CA ALA A 67 -0.61 -17.33 -1.48
C ALA A 67 -1.99 -17.34 -2.18
N GLY A 68 -2.17 -16.56 -3.26
CA GLY A 68 -3.40 -16.50 -4.04
C GLY A 68 -4.45 -15.53 -3.50
N VAL A 69 -4.05 -14.54 -2.69
CA VAL A 69 -4.95 -13.49 -2.22
C VAL A 69 -5.30 -12.56 -3.39
N PRO A 70 -6.59 -12.44 -3.76
CA PRO A 70 -6.97 -11.79 -5.01
C PRO A 70 -6.98 -10.27 -4.96
N PHE A 71 -7.02 -9.68 -3.77
CA PHE A 71 -7.05 -8.22 -3.59
C PHE A 71 -6.27 -7.83 -2.34
N ILE A 72 -5.30 -6.94 -2.52
CA ILE A 72 -4.40 -6.51 -1.45
C ILE A 72 -4.28 -4.99 -1.53
N THR A 73 -4.48 -4.33 -0.40
CA THR A 73 -4.23 -2.89 -0.27
C THR A 73 -3.04 -2.67 0.65
N VAL A 74 -2.07 -1.91 0.18
CA VAL A 74 -0.90 -1.50 0.96
C VAL A 74 -0.99 0.01 1.19
N PHE A 75 -1.05 0.42 2.44
CA PHE A 75 -0.95 1.83 2.80
C PHE A 75 0.50 2.20 3.01
N TRP A 76 0.94 3.26 2.34
CA TRP A 76 2.28 3.82 2.57
C TRP A 76 2.23 4.70 3.80
N LEU A 77 2.80 4.22 4.89
CA LEU A 77 2.79 4.92 6.16
C LEU A 77 3.83 6.05 6.18
N GLY A 78 3.49 7.12 6.89
CA GLY A 78 4.43 8.21 7.16
C GLY A 78 5.60 7.77 8.04
N ASP A 79 6.72 8.48 7.92
CA ASP A 79 7.87 8.35 8.82
C ASP A 79 7.94 9.57 9.73
N ASP A 80 7.81 9.36 11.04
CA ASP A 80 7.85 10.42 12.05
C ASP A 80 9.15 11.24 12.00
N LYS A 81 10.25 10.64 11.53
CA LYS A 81 11.52 11.36 11.35
C LYS A 81 11.41 12.46 10.31
N LEU A 82 10.52 12.31 9.32
CA LEU A 82 10.28 13.31 8.29
C LEU A 82 9.31 14.41 8.70
N ASN A 83 8.59 14.24 9.80
CA ASN A 83 7.52 15.14 10.20
C ASN A 83 8.01 16.60 10.35
N LYS A 84 9.14 16.81 11.01
CA LYS A 84 9.74 18.15 11.15
C LYS A 84 10.22 18.74 9.83
N LYS A 85 10.78 17.90 8.94
CA LYS A 85 11.33 18.31 7.65
C LYS A 85 10.21 18.66 6.66
N CYS A 86 9.16 17.85 6.62
CA CYS A 86 8.13 17.88 5.58
C CYS A 86 6.82 18.55 6.04
N LYS A 87 6.65 18.78 7.32
CA LYS A 87 5.44 19.36 7.95
C LYS A 87 4.14 18.67 7.50
N SER A 88 4.14 17.36 7.46
CA SER A 88 3.10 16.55 6.85
C SER A 88 2.82 15.23 7.59
N GLY A 89 3.17 15.13 8.86
CA GLY A 89 3.12 13.83 9.53
C GLY A 89 4.12 12.78 8.99
N GLY A 90 5.10 13.23 8.19
CA GLY A 90 6.14 12.36 7.63
C GLY A 90 5.73 11.55 6.41
N GLY A 91 4.53 11.79 5.87
CA GLY A 91 4.00 11.10 4.69
C GLY A 91 4.00 11.95 3.42
N TRP A 92 3.24 11.49 2.44
CA TRP A 92 3.13 12.12 1.12
C TRP A 92 2.37 13.45 1.11
N ASP A 93 1.65 13.75 2.18
CA ASP A 93 0.94 15.01 2.35
C ASP A 93 1.89 16.17 2.70
N THR A 94 2.78 16.51 1.80
CA THR A 94 3.88 17.47 1.99
C THR A 94 3.42 18.93 1.91
N HIS A 95 2.98 19.51 3.01
CA HIS A 95 2.60 20.92 3.12
C HIS A 95 3.81 21.86 3.23
N GLY A 96 4.96 21.36 3.64
CA GLY A 96 6.20 22.12 3.70
C GLY A 96 7.35 21.37 3.07
N ASN A 97 8.31 22.08 2.48
CA ASN A 97 9.53 21.51 1.92
C ASN A 97 9.30 20.35 0.92
N ASN A 98 8.22 20.47 0.14
CA ASN A 98 7.68 19.40 -0.71
C ASN A 98 8.75 18.77 -1.62
N PHE A 99 9.52 19.59 -2.34
CA PHE A 99 10.49 19.07 -3.32
C PHE A 99 11.64 18.32 -2.68
N ASN A 100 12.20 18.82 -1.58
CA ASN A 100 13.28 18.13 -0.87
C ASN A 100 12.77 16.86 -0.18
N CYS A 101 11.56 16.87 0.39
CA CYS A 101 10.96 15.67 0.98
C CYS A 101 10.71 14.59 -0.06
N LEU A 102 10.20 14.96 -1.22
CA LEU A 102 10.00 14.00 -2.31
C LEU A 102 11.35 13.47 -2.83
N LYS A 103 12.28 14.39 -3.16
CA LYS A 103 13.57 14.03 -3.77
C LYS A 103 14.46 13.21 -2.85
N ASP A 104 14.57 13.61 -1.59
CA ASP A 104 15.60 13.08 -0.70
C ASP A 104 15.13 11.87 0.12
N ASP A 105 13.82 11.73 0.33
CA ASP A 105 13.29 10.74 1.27
C ASP A 105 12.17 9.86 0.68
N LEU A 106 11.06 10.49 0.23
CA LEU A 106 9.86 9.73 -0.12
C LEU A 106 10.01 8.95 -1.43
N LEU A 107 10.47 9.61 -2.50
CA LEU A 107 10.67 8.94 -3.79
C LEU A 107 11.79 7.90 -3.76
N PRO A 108 12.97 8.13 -3.18
CA PRO A 108 13.99 7.09 -3.08
C PRO A 108 13.53 5.86 -2.29
N SER A 109 12.79 6.07 -1.20
CA SER A 109 12.24 4.97 -0.41
C SER A 109 11.17 4.19 -1.19
N PHE A 110 10.28 4.90 -1.89
CA PHE A 110 9.27 4.30 -2.75
C PHE A 110 9.89 3.53 -3.91
N ASP A 111 10.79 4.16 -4.64
CA ASP A 111 11.48 3.58 -5.80
C ASP A 111 12.18 2.27 -5.42
N ARG A 112 12.90 2.27 -4.30
CA ARG A 112 13.55 1.06 -3.80
C ARG A 112 12.57 -0.08 -3.54
N GLY A 113 11.51 0.16 -2.79
CA GLY A 113 10.55 -0.88 -2.43
C GLY A 113 9.69 -1.32 -3.61
N PHE A 114 9.24 -0.38 -4.43
CA PHE A 114 8.37 -0.65 -5.57
C PHE A 114 9.13 -1.36 -6.70
N SER A 115 10.36 -0.95 -7.02
CA SER A 115 11.18 -1.67 -8.00
C SER A 115 11.49 -3.10 -7.54
N ALA A 116 11.74 -3.30 -6.24
CA ALA A 116 11.90 -4.64 -5.69
C ALA A 116 10.65 -5.50 -5.89
N LEU A 117 9.46 -4.93 -5.66
CA LEU A 117 8.19 -5.62 -5.88
C LEU A 117 8.01 -6.05 -7.34
N ILE A 118 8.24 -5.16 -8.28
CA ILE A 118 8.14 -5.44 -9.72
C ILE A 118 9.10 -6.56 -10.13
N GLU A 119 10.36 -6.45 -9.74
CA GLU A 119 11.39 -7.46 -10.03
C GLU A 119 11.03 -8.83 -9.44
N ASP A 120 10.62 -8.86 -8.18
CA ASP A 120 10.30 -10.11 -7.47
C ASP A 120 9.06 -10.80 -8.07
N LEU A 121 7.99 -10.03 -8.39
CA LEU A 121 6.82 -10.55 -9.09
C LEU A 121 7.19 -11.08 -10.49
N SER A 122 8.04 -10.38 -11.22
CA SER A 122 8.52 -10.80 -12.54
C SER A 122 9.32 -12.10 -12.45
N GLN A 123 10.29 -12.19 -11.55
CA GLN A 123 11.12 -13.38 -11.35
C GLN A 123 10.30 -14.62 -10.95
N ARG A 124 9.13 -14.41 -10.33
CA ARG A 124 8.20 -15.47 -9.91
C ARG A 124 7.11 -15.78 -10.94
N ASN A 125 7.14 -15.14 -12.10
CA ASN A 125 6.10 -15.24 -13.13
C ASN A 125 4.70 -14.86 -12.61
N LEU A 126 4.62 -13.90 -11.69
CA LEU A 126 3.39 -13.39 -11.10
C LEU A 126 2.97 -12.05 -11.69
N LEU A 127 3.89 -11.32 -12.32
CA LEU A 127 3.63 -9.95 -12.79
C LEU A 127 2.55 -9.92 -13.89
N ASP A 128 2.56 -10.88 -14.82
CA ASP A 128 1.59 -10.91 -15.92
C ASP A 128 0.14 -11.18 -15.47
N SER A 129 -0.03 -11.73 -14.27
CA SER A 129 -1.34 -12.02 -13.67
C SER A 129 -1.73 -11.07 -12.54
N THR A 130 -0.91 -10.04 -12.27
CA THR A 130 -1.09 -9.13 -11.14
C THR A 130 -1.20 -7.69 -11.63
N LEU A 131 -2.36 -7.07 -11.42
CA LEU A 131 -2.52 -5.63 -11.64
C LEU A 131 -1.97 -4.85 -10.44
N LEU A 132 -0.97 -4.01 -10.68
CA LEU A 132 -0.44 -3.08 -9.70
C LEU A 132 -0.99 -1.67 -9.96
N MET A 133 -1.67 -1.12 -8.97
CA MET A 133 -2.20 0.25 -9.04
C MET A 133 -1.56 1.08 -7.93
N VAL A 134 -0.91 2.17 -8.31
CA VAL A 134 -0.37 3.17 -7.39
C VAL A 134 -1.23 4.42 -7.51
N THR A 135 -1.82 4.83 -6.40
CA THR A 135 -2.74 5.97 -6.39
C THR A 135 -2.68 6.71 -5.06
N SER A 136 -3.25 7.90 -5.05
CA SER A 136 -3.54 8.65 -3.83
C SER A 136 -5.02 9.06 -3.84
N GLU A 137 -5.50 9.52 -2.69
CA GLU A 137 -6.90 9.95 -2.52
C GLU A 137 -7.22 11.24 -3.27
N MET A 138 -6.22 12.08 -3.55
CA MET A 138 -6.40 13.37 -4.22
C MET A 138 -5.12 13.85 -4.91
N GLY A 139 -5.27 14.82 -5.81
CA GLY A 139 -4.16 15.54 -6.42
C GLY A 139 -3.67 16.72 -5.56
N ARG A 140 -2.61 17.37 -6.05
CA ARG A 140 -2.05 18.57 -5.44
C ARG A 140 -2.20 19.76 -6.37
N LYS A 141 -2.48 20.94 -5.80
CA LYS A 141 -2.50 22.20 -6.56
C LYS A 141 -1.15 22.43 -7.27
N PRO A 142 -1.16 22.92 -8.50
CA PRO A 142 0.09 23.25 -9.22
C PRO A 142 0.87 24.38 -8.54
N LYS A 143 0.17 25.28 -7.85
CA LYS A 143 0.78 26.41 -7.14
C LYS A 143 1.56 25.93 -5.91
N VAL A 144 2.83 26.28 -5.86
CA VAL A 144 3.71 26.07 -4.71
C VAL A 144 3.62 27.26 -3.76
N GLY A 145 3.63 26.99 -2.45
CA GLY A 145 3.68 28.04 -1.44
C GLY A 145 2.35 28.72 -1.19
N ASP A 146 1.24 27.99 -1.28
CA ASP A 146 -0.05 28.54 -0.84
C ASP A 146 -0.03 28.78 0.68
N PRO A 147 -0.18 30.04 1.14
CA PRO A 147 -0.16 30.35 2.58
C PRO A 147 -1.22 29.61 3.40
N ARG A 148 -2.33 29.22 2.75
CA ARG A 148 -3.44 28.48 3.38
C ARG A 148 -3.07 27.05 3.77
N SER A 149 -2.03 26.49 3.18
CA SER A 149 -1.56 25.15 3.48
C SER A 149 -0.53 25.08 4.61
N GLY A 150 -0.34 26.16 5.37
CA GLY A 150 0.66 26.22 6.42
C GLY A 150 2.11 26.10 5.92
N GLY A 151 2.30 26.17 4.61
CA GLY A 151 3.61 26.11 3.96
C GLY A 151 4.43 27.34 4.31
N VAL A 152 5.51 27.14 5.04
CA VAL A 152 6.47 28.20 5.33
C VAL A 152 7.29 28.44 4.05
N ASN A 153 7.32 29.69 3.60
CA ASN A 153 8.23 30.15 2.54
C ASN A 153 8.14 29.41 1.20
N GLY A 154 6.94 29.17 0.70
CA GLY A 154 6.77 28.73 -0.67
C GLY A 154 7.12 27.27 -0.96
N ALA A 155 7.34 26.45 0.05
CA ALA A 155 7.91 25.11 -0.12
C ALA A 155 6.87 23.96 -0.16
N GLY A 156 5.60 24.23 0.08
CA GLY A 156 4.54 23.21 0.11
C GLY A 156 3.51 23.34 -1.00
N ARG A 157 2.70 22.35 -1.16
CA ARG A 157 1.57 22.33 -2.10
C ARG A 157 0.31 21.86 -1.38
N ASP A 158 -0.77 22.59 -1.57
CA ASP A 158 -2.07 22.30 -0.99
C ASP A 158 -2.82 21.22 -1.79
N HIS A 159 -3.86 20.66 -1.20
CA HIS A 159 -4.73 19.69 -1.84
C HIS A 159 -5.48 20.31 -3.01
N TRP A 160 -5.68 19.53 -4.06
CA TRP A 160 -6.54 19.91 -5.16
C TRP A 160 -7.99 19.62 -4.77
N THR A 161 -8.80 20.62 -4.72
CA THR A 161 -10.22 20.51 -4.32
C THR A 161 -11.19 20.41 -5.48
N GLY A 162 -10.71 20.14 -6.69
CA GLY A 162 -11.53 20.07 -7.91
C GLY A 162 -11.50 21.35 -8.69
#